data_78ef3b04df5ab53a8b9a4c9579639980
#
_entry.id   78ef3b04df5ab53a8b9a4c9579639980
#
_cell.length_a   1.000
_cell.length_b   1.000
_cell.length_c   1.000
_cell.angle_alpha   90.00
_cell.angle_beta   90.00
_cell.angle_gamma   90.00
#
_symmetry.space_group_name_H-M   'P 1'
#
loop_
_entity.id
_entity.type
_entity.pdbx_description
1 polymer ?
#
loop_
_entity_poly.entity_id
_entity_poly.type
_entity_poly.pdbx_seq_one_letter_code
_entity_poly.pdbx_strand_id
1 'polypeptide(L)'
;MTLTQAYILLAIAIAGEIISTGTLKATDGFTKWIPSLICILAIAICMYTMSHAMKILPIGITYATWSGVGIIALSLIGIFKYKQIPNLATTIGLVLIVIGVVIVNTMNDA
;
A
#
# COMPACT_ATOMS: atom_id res chain seq x y z
N MET A 1 7.90 10.33 -19.25
CA MET A 1 6.81 10.01 -18.30
C MET A 1 6.41 11.29 -17.57
N THR A 2 5.11 11.55 -17.49
CA THR A 2 4.58 12.71 -16.78
C THR A 2 4.36 12.41 -15.29
N LEU A 3 4.17 13.46 -14.48
CA LEU A 3 3.84 13.31 -13.06
C LEU A 3 2.55 12.51 -12.88
N THR A 4 1.54 12.77 -13.71
CA THR A 4 0.28 12.03 -13.69
C THR A 4 0.50 10.54 -13.95
N GLN A 5 1.32 10.19 -14.93
CA GLN A 5 1.64 8.79 -15.22
C GLN A 5 2.37 8.13 -14.04
N ALA A 6 3.27 8.84 -13.39
CA ALA A 6 3.97 8.32 -12.22
C ALA A 6 3.01 8.03 -11.06
N TYR A 7 2.04 8.91 -10.81
CA TYR A 7 1.03 8.67 -9.76
C TYR A 7 0.05 7.56 -10.13
N ILE A 8 -0.26 7.37 -11.41
CA ILE A 8 -1.07 6.23 -11.87
C ILE A 8 -0.32 4.92 -11.60
N LEU A 9 0.98 4.87 -11.92
CA LEU A 9 1.81 3.69 -11.61
C LEU A 9 1.89 3.43 -10.12
N LEU A 10 2.00 4.47 -9.31
CA LEU A 10 2.00 4.34 -7.86
C LEU A 10 0.66 3.79 -7.36
N ALA A 11 -0.46 4.25 -7.92
CA ALA A 11 -1.78 3.74 -7.57
C ALA A 11 -1.92 2.25 -7.91
N ILE A 12 -1.39 1.81 -9.05
CA ILE A 12 -1.37 0.39 -9.43
C ILE A 12 -0.51 -0.40 -8.45
N ALA A 13 0.65 0.14 -8.06
CA ALA A 13 1.51 -0.50 -7.07
C ALA A 13 0.81 -0.67 -5.72
N ILE A 14 0.10 0.36 -5.26
CA ILE A 14 -0.67 0.31 -4.01
C ILE A 14 -1.77 -0.74 -4.10
N ALA A 15 -2.49 -0.80 -5.22
CA ALA A 15 -3.51 -1.82 -5.44
C ALA A 15 -2.91 -3.23 -5.39
N GLY A 16 -1.75 -3.43 -6.02
CA GLY A 16 -1.03 -4.70 -5.97
C GLY A 16 -0.63 -5.09 -4.55
N GLU A 17 -0.15 -4.13 -3.76
CA GLU A 17 0.18 -4.35 -2.35
C GLU A 17 -1.04 -4.75 -1.53
N ILE A 18 -2.15 -4.06 -1.71
CA ILE A 18 -3.39 -4.35 -0.98
C ILE A 18 -3.87 -5.77 -1.30
N ILE A 19 -3.84 -6.16 -2.58
CA ILE A 19 -4.22 -7.51 -2.99
C ILE A 19 -3.26 -8.54 -2.41
N SER A 20 -1.96 -8.29 -2.51
CA SER A 20 -0.94 -9.21 -2.01
C SER A 20 -1.06 -9.44 -0.50
N THR A 21 -1.01 -8.37 0.28
CA THR A 21 -1.08 -8.47 1.74
C THR A 21 -2.47 -8.85 2.21
N GLY A 22 -3.51 -8.41 1.51
CA GLY A 22 -4.89 -8.78 1.83
C GLY A 22 -5.17 -10.28 1.64
N THR A 23 -4.45 -10.94 0.74
CA THR A 23 -4.56 -12.39 0.53
C THR A 23 -3.55 -13.20 1.34
N LEU A 24 -2.59 -12.52 1.97
CA LEU A 24 -1.47 -13.17 2.65
C LEU A 24 -1.94 -14.12 3.75
N LYS A 25 -2.92 -13.71 4.53
CA LYS A 25 -3.49 -14.56 5.60
C LYS A 25 -4.13 -15.83 5.04
N ALA A 26 -4.77 -15.72 3.86
CA ALA A 26 -5.42 -16.85 3.22
C ALA A 26 -4.44 -17.88 2.66
N THR A 27 -3.15 -17.53 2.50
CA THR A 27 -2.12 -18.48 2.03
C THR A 27 -1.80 -19.56 3.06
N ASP A 28 -2.14 -19.34 4.33
CA ASP A 28 -1.83 -20.24 5.44
C ASP A 28 -0.37 -20.68 5.43
N GLY A 29 0.53 -19.69 5.51
CA GLY A 29 1.98 -19.93 5.45
C GLY A 29 2.47 -20.38 4.07
N PHE A 30 1.78 -19.94 3.01
CA PHE A 30 2.09 -20.32 1.61
C PHE A 30 1.91 -21.81 1.34
N THR A 31 0.99 -22.45 2.07
CA THR A 31 0.63 -23.87 1.84
C THR A 31 -0.51 -24.03 0.85
N LYS A 32 -1.29 -22.97 0.60
CA LYS A 32 -2.43 -22.99 -0.34
C LYS A 32 -2.05 -22.34 -1.66
N TRP A 33 -2.22 -23.09 -2.76
CA TRP A 33 -1.74 -22.69 -4.09
C TRP A 33 -2.36 -21.40 -4.62
N ILE A 34 -3.69 -21.31 -4.62
CA ILE A 34 -4.37 -20.16 -5.26
C ILE A 34 -4.09 -18.85 -4.55
N PRO A 35 -4.29 -18.72 -3.21
CA PRO A 35 -3.93 -17.49 -2.52
C PRO A 35 -2.43 -17.16 -2.61
N SER A 36 -1.57 -18.16 -2.55
CA SER A 36 -0.12 -17.95 -2.65
C SER A 36 0.28 -17.39 -4.01
N LEU A 37 -0.30 -17.90 -5.09
CA LEU A 37 -0.02 -17.42 -6.43
C LEU A 37 -0.52 -15.98 -6.61
N ILE A 38 -1.72 -15.67 -6.14
CA ILE A 38 -2.28 -14.32 -6.19
C ILE A 38 -1.37 -13.34 -5.42
N CYS A 39 -0.94 -13.73 -4.23
CA CYS A 39 -0.07 -12.91 -3.39
C CYS A 39 1.26 -12.60 -4.09
N ILE A 40 1.92 -13.59 -4.66
CA ILE A 40 3.22 -13.44 -5.33
C ILE A 40 3.09 -12.59 -6.60
N LEU A 41 2.09 -12.86 -7.43
CA LEU A 41 1.88 -12.11 -8.66
C LEU A 41 1.53 -10.66 -8.36
N ALA A 42 0.70 -10.40 -7.35
CA ALA A 42 0.31 -9.05 -6.97
C ALA A 42 1.51 -8.24 -6.47
N ILE A 43 2.38 -8.83 -5.63
CA ILE A 43 3.56 -8.11 -5.15
C ILE A 43 4.58 -7.88 -6.26
N ALA A 44 4.69 -8.80 -7.22
CA ALA A 44 5.56 -8.60 -8.38
C ALA A 44 5.11 -7.41 -9.23
N ILE A 45 3.82 -7.28 -9.47
CA ILE A 45 3.25 -6.14 -10.19
C ILE A 45 3.46 -4.85 -9.39
N CYS A 46 3.27 -4.89 -8.06
CA CYS A 46 3.52 -3.77 -7.17
C CYS A 46 4.96 -3.27 -7.30
N MET A 47 5.93 -4.14 -7.17
CA MET A 47 7.34 -3.75 -7.23
C MET A 47 7.73 -3.23 -8.60
N TYR A 48 7.24 -3.85 -9.66
CA TYR A 48 7.51 -3.42 -11.03
C TYR A 48 6.96 -2.01 -11.29
N THR A 49 5.70 -1.77 -11.00
CA THR A 49 5.07 -0.47 -11.23
C THR A 49 5.64 0.62 -10.34
N MET A 50 5.95 0.30 -9.08
CA MET A 50 6.56 1.25 -8.17
C MET A 50 7.96 1.65 -8.61
N SER A 51 8.74 0.71 -9.15
CA SER A 51 10.08 1.01 -9.67
C SER A 51 10.04 2.02 -10.79
N HIS A 52 9.03 1.96 -11.66
CA HIS A 52 8.83 2.93 -12.73
C HIS A 52 8.34 4.27 -12.20
N ALA A 53 7.46 4.29 -11.20
CA ALA A 53 7.02 5.53 -10.56
C ALA A 53 8.19 6.29 -9.94
N MET A 54 9.16 5.58 -9.38
CA MET A 54 10.35 6.16 -8.75
C MET A 54 11.31 6.82 -9.74
N LYS A 55 11.11 6.68 -11.03
CA LYS A 55 11.87 7.43 -12.04
C LYS A 55 11.55 8.91 -12.01
N ILE A 56 10.38 9.28 -11.52
CA ILE A 56 9.91 10.67 -11.44
C ILE A 56 9.71 11.09 -9.98
N LEU A 57 9.07 10.26 -9.18
CA LEU A 57 8.75 10.57 -7.79
C LEU A 57 9.96 10.29 -6.88
N PRO A 58 10.23 11.17 -5.90
CA PRO A 58 11.27 10.89 -4.91
C PRO A 58 11.01 9.59 -4.17
N ILE A 59 12.08 8.83 -3.89
CA ILE A 59 11.97 7.49 -3.30
C ILE A 59 11.29 7.52 -1.93
N GLY A 60 11.61 8.50 -1.10
CA GLY A 60 11.03 8.61 0.24
C GLY A 60 9.54 8.90 0.20
N ILE A 61 9.11 9.82 -0.67
CA ILE A 61 7.70 10.18 -0.85
C ILE A 61 6.92 9.01 -1.43
N THR A 62 7.49 8.32 -2.41
CA THR A 62 6.88 7.13 -3.03
C THR A 62 6.65 6.05 -1.99
N TYR A 63 7.67 5.74 -1.20
CA TYR A 63 7.57 4.71 -0.17
C TYR A 63 6.58 5.10 0.94
N ALA A 64 6.62 6.36 1.40
CA ALA A 64 5.72 6.84 2.44
C ALA A 64 4.26 6.77 1.98
N THR A 65 3.98 7.17 0.74
CA THR A 65 2.64 7.12 0.17
C THR A 65 2.16 5.68 0.01
N TRP A 66 2.98 4.83 -0.58
CA TRP A 66 2.67 3.41 -0.76
C TRP A 66 2.39 2.72 0.58
N SER A 67 3.28 2.91 1.56
CA SER A 67 3.14 2.30 2.89
C SER A 67 1.93 2.87 3.63
N GLY A 68 1.78 4.19 3.63
CA GLY A 68 0.70 4.86 4.38
C GLY A 68 -0.68 4.49 3.86
N VAL A 69 -0.89 4.59 2.55
CA VAL A 69 -2.17 4.22 1.94
C VAL A 69 -2.44 2.74 2.11
N GLY A 70 -1.41 1.90 1.93
CA GLY A 70 -1.53 0.45 2.13
C GLY A 70 -1.93 0.09 3.56
N ILE A 71 -1.31 0.71 4.57
CA ILE A 71 -1.64 0.47 5.97
C ILE A 71 -3.10 0.82 6.25
N ILE A 72 -3.58 1.95 5.77
CA ILE A 72 -4.98 2.37 5.97
C ILE A 72 -5.94 1.40 5.30
N ALA A 73 -5.68 1.04 4.04
CA ALA A 73 -6.53 0.11 3.30
C ALA A 73 -6.58 -1.26 3.97
N LEU A 74 -5.44 -1.78 4.41
CA LEU A 74 -5.36 -3.09 5.07
C LEU A 74 -5.98 -3.06 6.46
N SER A 75 -5.91 -1.93 7.17
CA SER A 75 -6.61 -1.74 8.44
C SER A 75 -8.12 -1.80 8.25
N LEU A 76 -8.63 -1.18 7.18
CA LEU A 76 -10.06 -1.26 6.84
C LEU A 76 -10.48 -2.69 6.50
N ILE A 77 -9.67 -3.42 5.75
CA ILE A 77 -9.92 -4.83 5.46
C ILE A 77 -9.94 -5.65 6.76
N GLY A 78 -8.99 -5.39 7.66
CA GLY A 78 -8.97 -6.05 8.97
C GLY A 78 -10.24 -5.81 9.77
N ILE A 79 -10.76 -4.59 9.75
CA ILE A 79 -12.00 -4.23 10.45
C ILE A 79 -13.20 -4.98 9.85
N PHE A 80 -13.36 -4.89 8.52
CA PHE A 80 -14.59 -5.39 7.88
C PHE A 80 -14.56 -6.89 7.60
N LYS A 81 -13.40 -7.44 7.22
CA LYS A 81 -13.30 -8.87 6.88
C LYS A 81 -12.96 -9.75 8.07
N TYR A 82 -12.06 -9.28 8.95
CA TYR A 82 -11.55 -10.06 10.06
C TYR A 82 -12.03 -9.56 11.42
N LYS A 83 -12.85 -8.51 11.45
CA LYS A 83 -13.43 -7.92 12.68
C LYS A 83 -12.37 -7.49 13.70
N GLN A 84 -11.22 -7.04 13.19
CA GLN A 84 -10.11 -6.56 14.00
C GLN A 84 -10.27 -5.07 14.27
N ILE A 85 -11.04 -4.73 15.31
CA ILE A 85 -11.36 -3.33 15.65
C ILE A 85 -10.17 -2.69 16.34
N PRO A 86 -9.60 -1.57 15.81
CA PRO A 86 -8.49 -0.90 16.48
C PRO A 86 -8.96 -0.16 17.73
N ASN A 87 -8.09 -0.09 18.73
CA ASN A 87 -8.33 0.74 19.90
C ASN A 87 -8.13 2.22 19.57
N LEU A 88 -8.39 3.11 20.56
CA LEU A 88 -8.26 4.55 20.34
C LEU A 88 -6.83 4.96 19.98
N ALA A 89 -5.84 4.42 20.67
CA ALA A 89 -4.43 4.75 20.40
C ALA A 89 -4.03 4.37 18.96
N THR A 90 -4.42 3.19 18.51
CA THR A 90 -4.16 2.72 17.13
C THR A 90 -4.88 3.61 16.11
N THR A 91 -6.12 3.98 16.38
CA THR A 91 -6.89 4.87 15.51
C THR A 91 -6.21 6.23 15.36
N ILE A 92 -5.72 6.80 16.46
CA ILE A 92 -4.97 8.06 16.45
C ILE A 92 -3.71 7.90 15.59
N GLY A 93 -2.96 6.81 15.76
CA GLY A 93 -1.78 6.53 14.97
C GLY A 93 -2.08 6.43 13.48
N LEU A 94 -3.15 5.76 13.09
CA LEU A 94 -3.57 5.66 11.70
C LEU A 94 -3.94 7.02 11.11
N VAL A 95 -4.62 7.87 11.87
CA VAL A 95 -4.94 9.25 11.45
C VAL A 95 -3.65 10.05 11.23
N LEU A 96 -2.68 9.92 12.12
CA LEU A 96 -1.39 10.61 11.97
C LEU A 96 -0.64 10.15 10.71
N ILE A 97 -0.71 8.88 10.36
CA ILE A 97 -0.13 8.37 9.11
C ILE A 97 -0.78 9.05 7.89
N VAL A 98 -2.10 9.14 7.87
CA VAL A 98 -2.83 9.82 6.77
C VAL A 98 -2.40 11.27 6.66
N ILE A 99 -2.33 11.99 7.77
CA ILE A 99 -1.89 13.39 7.79
C ILE A 99 -0.46 13.49 7.26
N GLY A 100 0.44 12.61 7.69
CA GLY A 100 1.82 12.60 7.22
C GLY A 100 1.93 12.35 5.71
N VAL A 101 1.15 11.42 5.17
CA VAL A 101 1.12 11.15 3.72
C VAL A 101 0.64 12.37 2.95
N VAL A 102 -0.41 13.03 3.41
CA VAL A 102 -0.90 14.25 2.76
C VAL A 102 0.16 15.35 2.76
N ILE A 103 0.84 15.54 3.88
CA ILE A 103 1.89 16.57 4.00
C ILE A 103 3.04 16.30 3.03
N VAL A 104 3.56 15.08 2.96
CA VAL A 104 4.71 14.78 2.10
C VAL A 104 4.37 14.88 0.61
N ASN A 105 3.11 14.66 0.24
CA ASN A 105 2.70 14.76 -1.16
C ASN A 105 2.33 16.18 -1.60
N THR A 106 1.96 17.03 -0.66
CA THR A 106 1.49 18.39 -0.99
C THR A 106 2.48 19.49 -0.65
N MET A 107 3.38 19.25 0.31
CA MET A 107 4.28 20.26 0.85
C MET A 107 5.76 19.97 0.62
N ASN A 108 6.09 18.95 -0.18
CA ASN A 108 7.49 18.66 -0.49
C ASN A 108 8.03 19.63 -1.55
N ASP A 109 9.34 19.84 -1.54
CA ASP A 109 10.06 20.72 -2.48
C ASP A 109 10.66 19.95 -3.67
N ALA A 110 10.48 18.66 -3.69
CA ALA A 110 11.09 17.80 -4.70
C ALA A 110 10.28 17.76 -6.00
#